data_d08b05f49804158d76419932d859ab40
#
_entry.id   d08b05f49804158d76419932d859ab40
#
_cell.length_a   1.000
_cell.length_b   1.000
_cell.length_c   1.000
_cell.angle_alpha   90.00
_cell.angle_beta   90.00
_cell.angle_gamma   90.00
#
_symmetry.space_group_name_H-M   'P 1'
#
loop_
_entity.id
_entity.type
_entity.pdbx_description
1 polymer ?
#
loop_
_entity_poly.entity_id
_entity_poly.type
_entity_poly.pdbx_seq_one_letter_code
_entity_poly.pdbx_strand_id
1 'polypeptide(L)'
;MKKKIRLAFVLMVLVLFGAGCTSKEENDKKQYEIYYLDRNENHITAMPYETETPKAEKEFLVKELLMQLGTQREDIEYKPAMVDFTVKNCIVRESQVTLNLSKEYEMMDFTKEVLVRAAIVKTLTQIEGIELVRIQVEGRDLADADGKPVGVMSADTFIDNTGKI
;
A
#
# COMPACT_ATOMS: atom_id res chain seq x y z
N MET A 1 19.38 -56.50 34.58
CA MET A 1 19.72 -55.11 34.49
C MET A 1 19.77 -54.59 33.02
N LYS A 2 20.34 -55.34 32.06
CA LYS A 2 20.50 -54.90 30.65
C LYS A 2 19.15 -54.64 29.85
N LYS A 3 18.08 -55.40 30.20
CA LYS A 3 16.76 -55.21 29.54
C LYS A 3 16.05 -53.96 29.99
N LYS A 4 16.18 -53.48 31.23
CA LYS A 4 15.55 -52.24 31.72
C LYS A 4 16.21 -50.99 31.16
N ILE A 5 17.54 -51.05 30.90
CA ILE A 5 18.28 -49.93 30.30
C ILE A 5 17.89 -49.74 28.81
N ARG A 6 17.68 -50.85 28.07
CA ARG A 6 17.22 -50.77 26.66
C ARG A 6 15.81 -50.20 26.52
N LEU A 7 14.92 -50.52 27.46
CA LEU A 7 13.55 -49.96 27.46
C LEU A 7 13.55 -48.45 27.77
N ALA A 8 14.39 -47.99 28.70
CA ALA A 8 14.52 -46.57 29.01
C ALA A 8 15.12 -45.78 27.86
N PHE A 9 16.07 -46.36 27.11
CA PHE A 9 16.66 -45.71 25.95
C PHE A 9 15.67 -45.57 24.76
N VAL A 10 14.82 -46.60 24.54
CA VAL A 10 13.77 -46.56 23.51
C VAL A 10 12.68 -45.56 23.88
N LEU A 11 12.34 -45.42 25.16
CA LEU A 11 11.37 -44.42 25.62
C LEU A 11 11.91 -42.98 25.48
N MET A 12 13.22 -42.78 25.72
CA MET A 12 13.87 -41.48 25.59
C MET A 12 14.00 -41.03 24.14
N VAL A 13 14.20 -41.94 23.18
CA VAL A 13 14.26 -41.64 21.75
C VAL A 13 12.87 -41.30 21.21
N LEU A 14 11.79 -41.89 21.72
CA LEU A 14 10.41 -41.60 21.34
C LEU A 14 9.94 -40.20 21.78
N VAL A 15 10.50 -39.65 22.87
CA VAL A 15 10.17 -38.30 23.35
C VAL A 15 10.86 -37.21 22.50
N LEU A 16 11.96 -37.51 21.80
CA LEU A 16 12.69 -36.55 20.96
C LEU A 16 12.05 -36.32 19.57
N PHE A 17 11.14 -37.21 19.15
CA PHE A 17 10.43 -37.02 17.87
C PHE A 17 9.06 -36.31 18.01
N GLY A 18 8.64 -35.93 19.22
CA GLY A 18 7.38 -35.27 19.51
C GLY A 18 7.43 -33.73 19.51
N ALA A 19 8.61 -33.12 19.35
CA ALA A 19 8.73 -31.69 19.17
C ALA A 19 8.63 -31.32 17.64
N GLY A 20 7.55 -31.72 17.00
CA GLY A 20 7.12 -31.12 15.75
C GLY A 20 6.83 -29.66 16.07
N CYS A 21 7.76 -28.78 15.71
CA CYS A 21 7.42 -27.37 15.51
C CYS A 21 6.30 -27.33 14.50
N THR A 22 5.04 -27.28 14.94
CA THR A 22 4.00 -26.60 14.22
C THR A 22 4.45 -25.14 14.21
N SER A 23 5.18 -24.74 13.16
CA SER A 23 5.14 -23.36 12.73
C SER A 23 3.66 -23.06 12.49
N LYS A 24 3.00 -22.47 13.48
CA LYS A 24 1.86 -21.62 13.18
C LYS A 24 2.40 -20.67 12.11
N GLU A 25 1.97 -20.80 10.89
CA GLU A 25 1.89 -19.66 10.00
C GLU A 25 1.02 -18.67 10.77
N GLU A 26 1.69 -17.80 11.51
CA GLU A 26 1.12 -16.60 12.02
C GLU A 26 0.69 -15.89 10.75
N ASN A 27 -0.62 -15.91 10.50
CA ASN A 27 -1.25 -15.21 9.38
C ASN A 27 -1.06 -13.73 9.71
N ASP A 28 0.12 -13.22 9.36
CA ASP A 28 0.62 -11.90 9.71
C ASP A 28 -0.13 -10.92 8.80
N LYS A 29 -1.40 -10.66 9.17
CA LYS A 29 -2.23 -9.67 8.52
C LYS A 29 -1.47 -8.36 8.52
N LYS A 30 -1.14 -7.89 7.34
CA LYS A 30 -0.39 -6.66 7.17
C LYS A 30 -1.34 -5.50 7.15
N GLN A 31 -0.98 -4.49 7.90
CA GLN A 31 -1.75 -3.28 8.03
C GLN A 31 -1.11 -2.19 7.17
N TYR A 32 -1.93 -1.58 6.32
CA TYR A 32 -1.62 -0.41 5.52
C TYR A 32 -2.61 0.70 5.85
N GLU A 33 -2.28 1.91 5.46
CA GLU A 33 -3.18 3.05 5.53
C GLU A 33 -3.62 3.44 4.13
N ILE A 34 -4.93 3.50 3.90
CA ILE A 34 -5.49 4.05 2.67
C ILE A 34 -5.88 5.50 2.94
N TYR A 35 -5.35 6.40 2.14
CA TYR A 35 -5.61 7.83 2.29
C TYR A 35 -6.84 8.25 1.49
N TYR A 36 -7.90 8.61 2.19
CA TYR A 36 -9.16 9.11 1.65
C TYR A 36 -9.20 10.63 1.72
N LEU A 37 -9.99 11.26 0.85
CA LEU A 37 -10.34 12.66 0.99
C LEU A 37 -11.42 12.82 2.06
N ASP A 38 -11.38 13.90 2.83
CA ASP A 38 -12.50 14.27 3.69
C ASP A 38 -13.71 14.69 2.83
N ARG A 39 -14.89 14.79 3.45
CA ARG A 39 -16.14 15.14 2.75
C ARG A 39 -16.05 16.43 1.96
N ASN A 40 -15.29 17.41 2.47
CA ASN A 40 -15.15 18.75 1.87
C ASN A 40 -13.96 18.85 0.91
N GLU A 41 -13.19 17.75 0.74
CA GLU A 41 -12.01 17.69 -0.12
C GLU A 41 -10.94 18.74 0.25
N ASN A 42 -10.75 18.96 1.57
CA ASN A 42 -9.77 19.91 2.12
C ASN A 42 -8.50 19.25 2.65
N HIS A 43 -8.59 17.98 3.04
CA HIS A 43 -7.45 17.20 3.54
C HIS A 43 -7.62 15.72 3.23
N ILE A 44 -6.54 14.96 3.42
CA ILE A 44 -6.56 13.51 3.34
C ILE A 44 -6.53 12.91 4.75
N THR A 45 -7.22 11.78 4.93
CA THR A 45 -7.27 11.05 6.19
C THR A 45 -6.85 9.60 5.96
N ALA A 46 -5.93 9.14 6.80
CA ALA A 46 -5.47 7.75 6.79
C ALA A 46 -6.50 6.84 7.44
N MET A 47 -6.85 5.75 6.78
CA MET A 47 -7.76 4.73 7.28
C MET A 47 -7.09 3.36 7.23
N PRO A 48 -7.15 2.59 8.33
CA PRO A 48 -6.49 1.29 8.38
C PRO A 48 -7.10 0.31 7.37
N TYR A 49 -6.25 -0.47 6.74
CA TYR A 49 -6.59 -1.53 5.81
C TYR A 49 -5.72 -2.76 6.07
N GLU A 50 -6.36 -3.91 6.24
CA GLU A 50 -5.68 -5.19 6.43
C GLU A 50 -5.73 -6.01 5.14
N THR A 51 -4.61 -6.62 4.78
CA THR A 51 -4.52 -7.52 3.62
C THR A 51 -3.83 -8.83 4.00
N GLU A 52 -4.20 -9.90 3.28
CA GLU A 52 -3.54 -11.20 3.32
C GLU A 52 -2.49 -11.35 2.19
N THR A 53 -2.38 -10.36 1.29
CA THR A 53 -1.43 -10.38 0.19
C THR A 53 0.02 -10.34 0.72
N PRO A 54 0.87 -11.30 0.34
CA PRO A 54 2.25 -11.37 0.80
C PRO A 54 3.08 -10.14 0.40
N LYS A 55 3.95 -9.66 1.29
CA LYS A 55 4.85 -8.51 1.00
C LYS A 55 5.75 -8.73 -0.23
N ALA A 56 6.11 -9.96 -0.50
CA ALA A 56 6.92 -10.31 -1.67
C ALA A 56 6.19 -10.03 -2.99
N GLU A 57 4.86 -9.95 -2.98
CA GLU A 57 4.03 -9.74 -4.15
C GLU A 57 3.72 -8.25 -4.37
N LYS A 58 4.76 -7.42 -4.49
CA LYS A 58 4.65 -5.95 -4.59
C LYS A 58 3.67 -5.48 -5.67
N GLU A 59 3.67 -6.10 -6.84
CA GLU A 59 2.76 -5.69 -7.93
C GLU A 59 1.29 -5.94 -7.59
N PHE A 60 0.98 -7.04 -6.89
CA PHE A 60 -0.37 -7.32 -6.42
C PHE A 60 -0.78 -6.34 -5.33
N LEU A 61 0.10 -6.06 -4.36
CA LEU A 61 -0.14 -5.07 -3.33
C LEU A 61 -0.41 -3.68 -3.91
N VAL A 62 0.40 -3.23 -4.87
CA VAL A 62 0.18 -1.94 -5.54
C VAL A 62 -1.20 -1.88 -6.18
N LYS A 63 -1.60 -2.93 -6.91
CA LYS A 63 -2.94 -2.98 -7.56
C LYS A 63 -4.06 -3.01 -6.53
N GLU A 64 -3.89 -3.78 -5.46
CA GLU A 64 -4.87 -3.89 -4.37
C GLU A 64 -5.07 -2.54 -3.67
N LEU A 65 -3.98 -1.86 -3.28
CA LEU A 65 -4.07 -0.56 -2.61
C LEU A 65 -4.63 0.53 -3.54
N LEU A 66 -4.30 0.51 -4.84
CA LEU A 66 -4.93 1.39 -5.83
C LEU A 66 -6.45 1.14 -5.95
N MET A 67 -6.87 -0.12 -5.91
CA MET A 67 -8.30 -0.45 -5.91
C MET A 67 -8.99 0.11 -4.66
N GLN A 68 -8.35 -0.01 -3.49
CA GLN A 68 -8.90 0.54 -2.24
C GLN A 68 -9.01 2.07 -2.28
N LEU A 69 -8.06 2.78 -2.89
CA LEU A 69 -8.14 4.23 -3.12
C LEU A 69 -9.34 4.67 -3.95
N GLY A 70 -9.88 3.78 -4.78
CA GLY A 70 -11.09 4.00 -5.59
C GLY A 70 -12.36 3.43 -4.97
N THR A 71 -12.27 2.74 -3.82
CA THR A 71 -13.42 2.06 -3.21
C THR A 71 -14.16 2.98 -2.25
N GLN A 72 -15.47 3.17 -2.47
CA GLN A 72 -16.33 3.92 -1.55
C GLN A 72 -16.49 3.16 -0.24
N ARG A 73 -16.26 3.83 0.88
CA ARG A 73 -16.54 3.31 2.22
C ARG A 73 -18.01 3.52 2.60
N GLU A 74 -18.46 2.75 3.58
CA GLU A 74 -19.79 2.96 4.18
C GLU A 74 -19.90 4.32 4.90
N ASP A 75 -18.77 4.83 5.40
CA ASP A 75 -18.69 6.13 6.04
C ASP A 75 -18.71 7.24 4.98
N ILE A 76 -19.79 8.01 4.96
CA ILE A 76 -20.02 9.12 4.02
C ILE A 76 -19.17 10.35 4.26
N GLU A 77 -18.43 10.39 5.38
CA GLU A 77 -17.53 11.51 5.68
C GLU A 77 -16.22 11.44 4.87
N TYR A 78 -15.96 10.29 4.25
CA TYR A 78 -14.76 10.06 3.47
C TYR A 78 -15.11 9.73 2.02
N LYS A 79 -14.38 10.34 1.10
CA LYS A 79 -14.49 10.10 -0.34
C LYS A 79 -13.27 9.37 -0.84
N PRO A 80 -13.43 8.39 -1.74
CA PRO A 80 -12.29 7.76 -2.38
C PRO A 80 -11.49 8.78 -3.19
N ALA A 81 -10.17 8.62 -3.19
CA ALA A 81 -9.29 9.53 -3.91
C ALA A 81 -9.31 9.30 -5.43
N MET A 82 -9.66 8.07 -5.87
CA MET A 82 -9.57 7.66 -7.27
C MET A 82 -10.95 7.31 -7.82
N VAL A 83 -11.81 8.29 -8.08
CA VAL A 83 -13.18 8.07 -8.60
C VAL A 83 -13.42 8.59 -10.00
N ASP A 84 -12.81 9.72 -10.37
CA ASP A 84 -13.16 10.44 -11.61
C ASP A 84 -12.22 10.11 -12.78
N PHE A 85 -11.24 9.23 -12.58
CA PHE A 85 -10.25 8.82 -13.58
C PHE A 85 -9.87 7.35 -13.42
N THR A 86 -9.17 6.79 -14.39
CA THR A 86 -8.74 5.39 -14.39
C THR A 86 -7.24 5.24 -14.51
N VAL A 87 -6.70 4.14 -13.93
CA VAL A 87 -5.32 3.72 -14.15
C VAL A 87 -5.26 2.91 -15.44
N LYS A 88 -4.68 3.48 -16.50
CA LYS A 88 -4.50 2.82 -17.80
C LYS A 88 -3.36 1.80 -17.77
N ASN A 89 -2.31 2.10 -17.02
CA ASN A 89 -1.16 1.21 -16.84
C ASN A 89 -0.48 1.48 -15.50
N CYS A 90 0.08 0.42 -14.92
CA CYS A 90 0.86 0.46 -13.69
C CYS A 90 2.11 -0.40 -13.87
N ILE A 91 3.27 0.18 -13.69
CA ILE A 91 4.57 -0.50 -13.80
C ILE A 91 5.31 -0.35 -12.48
N VAL A 92 5.72 -1.49 -11.91
CA VAL A 92 6.58 -1.53 -10.72
C VAL A 92 7.98 -1.94 -11.16
N ARG A 93 8.97 -1.10 -10.92
CA ARG A 93 10.38 -1.38 -11.21
C ARG A 93 11.25 -0.96 -10.04
N GLU A 94 12.05 -1.88 -9.54
CA GLU A 94 12.92 -1.64 -8.37
C GLU A 94 12.12 -1.05 -7.19
N SER A 95 12.37 0.20 -6.83
CA SER A 95 11.66 0.91 -5.77
C SER A 95 10.66 1.96 -6.28
N GLN A 96 10.34 1.96 -7.59
CA GLN A 96 9.47 2.95 -8.19
C GLN A 96 8.21 2.34 -8.78
N VAL A 97 7.07 2.98 -8.50
CA VAL A 97 5.79 2.75 -9.20
C VAL A 97 5.58 3.87 -10.22
N THR A 98 5.31 3.51 -11.46
CA THR A 98 4.89 4.45 -12.50
C THR A 98 3.43 4.18 -12.86
N LEU A 99 2.57 5.17 -12.64
CA LEU A 99 1.14 5.13 -12.96
C LEU A 99 0.88 5.96 -14.22
N ASN A 100 0.23 5.37 -15.20
CA ASN A 100 -0.31 6.09 -16.35
C ASN A 100 -1.82 6.22 -16.18
N LEU A 101 -2.30 7.43 -15.97
CA LEU A 101 -3.68 7.75 -15.70
C LEU A 101 -4.38 8.22 -16.97
N SER A 102 -5.71 8.15 -16.97
CA SER A 102 -6.53 8.69 -18.06
C SER A 102 -6.60 10.23 -17.99
N LYS A 103 -6.99 10.86 -19.10
CA LYS A 103 -7.00 12.32 -19.25
C LYS A 103 -7.90 13.04 -18.24
N GLU A 104 -8.89 12.35 -17.70
CA GLU A 104 -9.82 12.90 -16.70
C GLU A 104 -9.08 13.37 -15.45
N TYR A 105 -7.90 12.81 -15.15
CA TYR A 105 -7.05 13.27 -14.06
C TYR A 105 -6.67 14.76 -14.18
N GLU A 106 -6.37 15.24 -15.40
CA GLU A 106 -6.03 16.65 -15.67
C GLU A 106 -7.25 17.59 -15.59
N MET A 107 -8.48 17.04 -15.47
CA MET A 107 -9.71 17.82 -15.39
C MET A 107 -10.07 18.23 -13.95
N MET A 108 -9.37 17.70 -12.95
CA MET A 108 -9.57 18.08 -11.56
C MET A 108 -9.08 19.52 -11.31
N ASP A 109 -9.73 20.20 -10.36
CA ASP A 109 -9.16 21.45 -9.87
C ASP A 109 -7.82 21.19 -9.15
N PHE A 110 -6.98 22.21 -9.12
CA PHE A 110 -5.62 22.09 -8.61
C PHE A 110 -5.56 21.62 -7.15
N THR A 111 -6.48 22.09 -6.29
CA THR A 111 -6.47 21.72 -4.87
C THR A 111 -6.80 20.24 -4.70
N LYS A 112 -7.83 19.77 -5.39
CA LYS A 112 -8.21 18.34 -5.39
C LYS A 112 -7.10 17.47 -5.97
N GLU A 113 -6.48 17.90 -7.08
CA GLU A 113 -5.39 17.17 -7.72
C GLU A 113 -4.23 16.92 -6.76
N VAL A 114 -3.78 17.94 -6.01
CA VAL A 114 -2.70 17.81 -5.03
C VAL A 114 -3.06 16.82 -3.92
N LEU A 115 -4.29 16.83 -3.43
CA LEU A 115 -4.75 15.89 -2.39
C LEU A 115 -4.83 14.46 -2.93
N VAL A 116 -5.37 14.27 -4.12
CA VAL A 116 -5.45 12.95 -4.77
C VAL A 116 -4.04 12.39 -4.99
N ARG A 117 -3.14 13.21 -5.50
CA ARG A 117 -1.73 12.85 -5.70
C ARG A 117 -1.05 12.47 -4.40
N ALA A 118 -1.25 13.25 -3.34
CA ALA A 118 -0.74 12.94 -2.00
C ALA A 118 -1.29 11.61 -1.47
N ALA A 119 -2.59 11.37 -1.63
CA ALA A 119 -3.23 10.12 -1.22
C ALA A 119 -2.62 8.91 -1.94
N ILE A 120 -2.43 8.99 -3.25
CA ILE A 120 -1.79 7.91 -4.04
C ILE A 120 -0.36 7.66 -3.55
N VAL A 121 0.46 8.71 -3.45
CA VAL A 121 1.88 8.57 -3.06
C VAL A 121 2.01 8.02 -1.66
N LYS A 122 1.31 8.59 -0.66
CA LYS A 122 1.36 8.14 0.73
C LYS A 122 0.86 6.70 0.90
N THR A 123 -0.16 6.30 0.15
CA THR A 123 -0.65 4.91 0.18
C THR A 123 0.38 3.94 -0.39
N LEU A 124 0.97 4.23 -1.54
CA LEU A 124 1.86 3.27 -2.21
C LEU A 124 3.25 3.19 -1.60
N THR A 125 3.78 4.28 -1.05
CA THR A 125 5.13 4.29 -0.43
C THR A 125 5.21 3.59 0.92
N GLN A 126 4.10 3.09 1.46
CA GLN A 126 4.10 2.19 2.63
C GLN A 126 4.49 0.76 2.26
N ILE A 127 4.42 0.38 0.99
CA ILE A 127 4.80 -0.96 0.53
C ILE A 127 6.33 -1.10 0.65
N GLU A 128 6.78 -2.12 1.37
CA GLU A 128 8.19 -2.38 1.57
C GLU A 128 8.96 -2.44 0.24
N GLY A 129 9.97 -1.59 0.08
CA GLY A 129 10.77 -1.46 -1.12
C GLY A 129 10.07 -0.70 -2.25
N ILE A 130 9.02 0.08 -1.97
CA ILE A 130 8.49 1.13 -2.85
C ILE A 130 8.76 2.48 -2.18
N GLU A 131 9.61 3.29 -2.79
CA GLU A 131 10.04 4.59 -2.26
C GLU A 131 9.53 5.75 -3.09
N LEU A 132 9.29 5.49 -4.39
CA LEU A 132 9.01 6.53 -5.37
C LEU A 132 7.76 6.21 -6.19
N VAL A 133 6.97 7.24 -6.46
CA VAL A 133 5.82 7.17 -7.36
C VAL A 133 5.97 8.23 -8.45
N ARG A 134 5.79 7.83 -9.71
CA ARG A 134 5.72 8.71 -10.87
C ARG A 134 4.32 8.65 -11.45
N ILE A 135 3.73 9.79 -11.71
CA ILE A 135 2.42 9.89 -12.35
C ILE A 135 2.61 10.41 -13.78
N GLN A 136 1.97 9.75 -14.72
CA GLN A 136 1.83 10.13 -16.10
C GLN A 136 0.35 10.23 -16.43
N VAL A 137 0.00 11.09 -17.36
CA VAL A 137 -1.35 11.20 -17.91
C VAL A 137 -1.26 11.02 -19.42
N GLU A 138 -2.00 10.07 -19.97
CA GLU A 138 -1.94 9.70 -21.39
C GLU A 138 -0.50 9.46 -21.89
N GLY A 139 0.35 8.86 -21.04
CA GLY A 139 1.75 8.55 -21.33
C GLY A 139 2.73 9.74 -21.25
N ARG A 140 2.26 10.92 -20.87
CA ARG A 140 3.08 12.12 -20.66
C ARG A 140 3.30 12.33 -19.17
N ASP A 141 4.47 12.82 -18.77
CA ASP A 141 4.72 13.16 -17.38
C ASP A 141 3.73 14.23 -16.91
N LEU A 142 3.23 14.04 -15.68
CA LEU A 142 2.38 15.05 -15.03
C LEU A 142 3.16 16.36 -14.90
N ALA A 143 2.53 17.46 -15.29
CA ALA A 143 3.08 18.80 -15.15
C ALA A 143 2.38 19.56 -14.02
N ASP A 144 3.11 20.48 -13.39
CA ASP A 144 2.58 21.44 -12.44
C ASP A 144 1.84 22.61 -13.15
N ALA A 145 1.34 23.54 -12.36
CA ALA A 145 0.64 24.73 -12.87
C ALA A 145 1.50 25.60 -13.80
N ASP A 146 2.82 25.54 -13.68
CA ASP A 146 3.79 26.27 -14.53
C ASP A 146 4.18 25.45 -15.77
N GLY A 147 3.63 24.25 -15.95
CA GLY A 147 3.92 23.36 -17.06
C GLY A 147 5.25 22.59 -16.89
N LYS A 148 5.85 22.59 -15.70
CA LYS A 148 7.07 21.83 -15.42
C LYS A 148 6.73 20.40 -14.98
N PRO A 149 7.50 19.38 -15.41
CA PRO A 149 7.27 18.02 -14.95
C PRO A 149 7.36 17.92 -13.42
N VAL A 150 6.35 17.33 -12.80
CA VAL A 150 6.33 17.06 -11.35
C VAL A 150 7.42 16.03 -10.97
N GLY A 151 7.73 15.10 -11.88
CA GLY A 151 8.76 14.10 -11.67
C GLY A 151 8.33 12.94 -10.77
N VAL A 152 9.31 12.38 -10.05
CA VAL A 152 9.07 11.30 -9.07
C VAL A 152 8.83 11.92 -7.70
N MET A 153 7.96 11.28 -6.92
CA MET A 153 7.54 11.75 -5.60
C MET A 153 7.75 10.65 -4.56
N SER A 154 8.15 11.04 -3.36
CA SER A 154 8.24 10.17 -2.18
C SER A 154 7.18 10.57 -1.15
N ALA A 155 7.07 9.81 -0.07
CA ALA A 155 6.21 10.17 1.07
C ALA A 155 6.50 11.59 1.59
N ASP A 156 7.80 11.98 1.61
CA ASP A 156 8.26 13.28 2.10
C ASP A 156 7.97 14.46 1.15
N THR A 157 7.51 14.18 -0.07
CA THR A 157 7.09 15.23 -1.02
C THR A 157 5.89 16.02 -0.48
N PHE A 158 5.08 15.39 0.35
CA PHE A 158 3.88 16.00 0.93
C PHE A 158 4.06 16.17 2.44
N ILE A 159 4.26 17.40 2.88
CA ILE A 159 4.39 17.74 4.30
C ILE A 159 3.00 17.65 4.94
N ASP A 160 2.88 16.84 5.99
CA ASP A 160 1.67 16.80 6.79
C ASP A 160 1.56 18.07 7.63
N ASN A 161 0.76 19.03 7.17
CA ASN A 161 0.32 20.15 7.98
C ASN A 161 -0.82 19.76 8.95
N THR A 162 -0.92 18.51 9.31
CA THR A 162 -1.89 18.03 10.31
C THR A 162 -1.47 18.44 11.70
N GLY A 163 -1.18 19.71 11.93
CA GLY A 163 -1.05 20.41 13.22
C GLY A 163 -1.14 19.59 14.50
N LYS A 164 -0.53 18.43 14.58
CA LYS A 164 -0.24 17.76 15.84
C LYS A 164 1.04 18.35 16.40
N ILE A 165 0.85 19.42 17.14
CA ILE A 165 1.79 19.88 18.15
C ILE A 165 1.63 18.99 19.39
#